data_d66f08ef3b7873a7ef708204cd3119b6
#
_entry.id   d66f08ef3b7873a7ef708204cd3119b6
#
_cell.length_a   1.000
_cell.length_b   1.000
_cell.length_c   1.000
_cell.angle_alpha   90.00
_cell.angle_beta   90.00
_cell.angle_gamma   90.00
#
_symmetry.space_group_name_H-M   'P 1'
#
loop_
_entity.id
_entity.type
_entity.pdbx_description
1 polymer ?
#
loop_
_entity_poly.entity_id
_entity_poly.type
_entity_poly.pdbx_seq_one_letter_code
_entity_poly.pdbx_strand_id
1 'polypeptide(L)'
;MAVTMADITKLRKMTGAGMMDCKNALTEAEGDYDKAMEIIRKKGQAVAAKRSERDASEGCVLAKTTGDYAVVIALKCETDFVAQNADFVKLTQDILDLAVANKCKTLDEVKALPMGNGTVQDAVVDRSGITGEKMELDGYMTVEGASTAVYNHMNRNGLCTIVAFNKNVDEQLAK
;
A
#
# COMPACT_ATOMS: atom_id res chain seq x y z
N MET A 1 -33.80 0.58 -8.15
CA MET A 1 -33.93 1.64 -7.10
C MET A 1 -33.16 2.88 -7.53
N ALA A 2 -33.64 4.09 -7.18
CA ALA A 2 -32.89 5.31 -7.48
C ALA A 2 -31.67 5.41 -6.54
N VAL A 3 -30.48 5.53 -7.11
CA VAL A 3 -29.22 5.71 -6.36
C VAL A 3 -29.22 7.09 -5.71
N THR A 4 -29.09 7.15 -4.40
CA THR A 4 -29.09 8.41 -3.63
C THR A 4 -27.66 8.94 -3.39
N MET A 5 -27.54 10.21 -3.03
CA MET A 5 -26.25 10.80 -2.63
C MET A 5 -25.67 10.13 -1.38
N ALA A 6 -26.53 9.64 -0.49
CA ALA A 6 -26.10 8.89 0.69
C ALA A 6 -25.44 7.57 0.30
N ASP A 7 -26.02 6.83 -0.66
CA ASP A 7 -25.46 5.58 -1.17
C ASP A 7 -24.10 5.81 -1.82
N ILE A 8 -23.99 6.85 -2.66
CA ILE A 8 -22.72 7.24 -3.31
C ILE A 8 -21.65 7.56 -2.27
N THR A 9 -22.01 8.37 -1.26
CA THR A 9 -21.07 8.75 -0.19
C THR A 9 -20.62 7.55 0.63
N LYS A 10 -21.53 6.62 0.93
CA LYS A 10 -21.24 5.39 1.65
C LYS A 10 -20.28 4.52 0.85
N LEU A 11 -20.57 4.26 -0.44
CA LEU A 11 -19.70 3.45 -1.29
C LEU A 11 -18.31 4.09 -1.45
N ARG A 12 -18.25 5.43 -1.58
CA ARG A 12 -16.99 6.16 -1.64
C ARG A 12 -16.15 5.99 -0.37
N LYS A 13 -16.78 6.02 0.81
CA LYS A 13 -16.07 5.76 2.08
C LYS A 13 -15.52 4.34 2.17
N MET A 14 -16.21 3.38 1.58
CA MET A 14 -15.80 1.97 1.58
C MET A 14 -14.66 1.70 0.59
N THR A 15 -14.67 2.36 -0.58
CA THR A 15 -13.77 2.05 -1.70
C THR A 15 -12.67 3.08 -1.92
N GLY A 16 -12.87 4.32 -1.46
CA GLY A 16 -11.99 5.46 -1.80
C GLY A 16 -12.14 5.97 -3.24
N ALA A 17 -13.00 5.36 -4.06
CA ALA A 17 -13.19 5.72 -5.46
C ALA A 17 -13.85 7.10 -5.63
N GLY A 18 -13.73 7.68 -6.84
CA GLY A 18 -14.36 8.96 -7.18
C GLY A 18 -15.90 8.92 -7.10
N MET A 19 -16.53 10.05 -6.82
CA MET A 19 -18.00 10.13 -6.69
C MET A 19 -18.74 9.65 -7.93
N MET A 20 -18.23 9.99 -9.13
CA MET A 20 -18.85 9.57 -10.39
C MET A 20 -18.69 8.07 -10.61
N ASP A 21 -17.55 7.50 -10.26
CA ASP A 21 -17.33 6.06 -10.35
C ASP A 21 -18.25 5.29 -9.41
N CYS A 22 -18.42 5.77 -8.17
CA CYS A 22 -19.35 5.19 -7.22
C CYS A 22 -20.82 5.30 -7.72
N LYS A 23 -21.22 6.46 -8.27
CA LYS A 23 -22.54 6.63 -8.86
C LYS A 23 -22.80 5.65 -10.00
N ASN A 24 -21.86 5.58 -10.94
CA ASN A 24 -21.99 4.71 -12.10
C ASN A 24 -22.03 3.23 -11.70
N ALA A 25 -21.15 2.81 -10.79
CA ALA A 25 -21.12 1.45 -10.27
C ALA A 25 -22.41 1.06 -9.55
N LEU A 26 -22.95 1.94 -8.68
CA LEU A 26 -24.23 1.69 -8.01
C LEU A 26 -25.41 1.65 -8.98
N THR A 27 -25.38 2.48 -10.02
CA THR A 27 -26.43 2.47 -11.05
C THR A 27 -26.40 1.16 -11.84
N GLU A 28 -25.21 0.71 -12.26
CA GLU A 28 -25.01 -0.56 -12.98
C GLU A 28 -25.34 -1.78 -12.11
N ALA A 29 -25.01 -1.70 -10.82
CA ALA A 29 -25.32 -2.73 -9.82
C ALA A 29 -26.76 -2.67 -9.28
N GLU A 30 -27.60 -1.79 -9.80
CA GLU A 30 -29.00 -1.60 -9.35
C GLU A 30 -29.14 -1.35 -7.82
N GLY A 31 -28.12 -0.70 -7.23
CA GLY A 31 -28.06 -0.38 -5.81
C GLY A 31 -27.41 -1.47 -4.92
N ASP A 32 -26.95 -2.57 -5.50
CA ASP A 32 -26.23 -3.63 -4.78
C ASP A 32 -24.77 -3.17 -4.53
N TYR A 33 -24.41 -3.05 -3.24
CA TYR A 33 -23.10 -2.55 -2.84
C TYR A 33 -21.95 -3.52 -3.17
N ASP A 34 -22.16 -4.83 -3.03
CA ASP A 34 -21.11 -5.83 -3.28
C ASP A 34 -20.78 -5.88 -4.76
N LYS A 35 -21.81 -5.87 -5.61
CA LYS A 35 -21.63 -5.78 -7.06
C LYS A 35 -20.99 -4.45 -7.49
N ALA A 36 -21.40 -3.34 -6.86
CA ALA A 36 -20.80 -2.03 -7.15
C ALA A 36 -19.32 -1.98 -6.77
N MET A 37 -18.92 -2.56 -5.65
CA MET A 37 -17.51 -2.70 -5.26
C MET A 37 -16.73 -3.54 -6.27
N GLU A 38 -17.30 -4.64 -6.75
CA GLU A 38 -16.65 -5.48 -7.77
C GLU A 38 -16.47 -4.74 -9.10
N ILE A 39 -17.47 -3.95 -9.53
CA ILE A 39 -17.40 -3.11 -10.73
C ILE A 39 -16.25 -2.09 -10.59
N ILE A 40 -16.17 -1.40 -9.45
CA ILE A 40 -15.09 -0.44 -9.16
C ILE A 40 -13.73 -1.14 -9.20
N ARG A 41 -13.61 -2.31 -8.57
CA ARG A 41 -12.37 -3.10 -8.56
C ARG A 41 -11.94 -3.50 -9.97
N LYS A 42 -12.83 -4.05 -10.79
CA LYS A 42 -12.54 -4.42 -12.19
C LYS A 42 -12.10 -3.21 -13.03
N LYS A 43 -12.77 -2.06 -12.85
CA LYS A 43 -12.37 -0.81 -13.49
C LYS A 43 -10.96 -0.37 -13.06
N GLY A 44 -10.68 -0.45 -11.76
CA GLY A 44 -9.37 -0.15 -11.20
C GLY A 44 -8.27 -1.04 -11.77
N GLN A 45 -8.50 -2.34 -11.87
CA GLN A 45 -7.58 -3.29 -12.49
C GLN A 45 -7.30 -2.97 -13.96
N ALA A 46 -8.32 -2.58 -14.72
CA ALA A 46 -8.17 -2.17 -16.12
C ALA A 46 -7.34 -0.88 -16.26
N VAL A 47 -7.50 0.08 -15.34
CA VAL A 47 -6.69 1.30 -15.30
C VAL A 47 -5.24 0.97 -14.95
N ALA A 48 -5.00 0.15 -13.93
CA ALA A 48 -3.67 -0.29 -13.53
C ALA A 48 -2.93 -1.02 -14.67
N ALA A 49 -3.62 -1.91 -15.39
CA ALA A 49 -3.06 -2.63 -16.53
C ALA A 49 -2.61 -1.67 -17.66
N LYS A 50 -3.42 -0.65 -17.98
CA LYS A 50 -3.07 0.37 -18.99
C LYS A 50 -1.88 1.25 -18.60
N ARG A 51 -1.52 1.30 -17.32
CA ARG A 51 -0.44 2.12 -16.79
C ARG A 51 0.80 1.33 -16.42
N SER A 52 0.81 0.02 -16.66
CA SER A 52 1.92 -0.88 -16.30
C SER A 52 3.28 -0.47 -16.90
N GLU A 53 3.27 0.19 -18.07
CA GLU A 53 4.49 0.63 -18.78
C GLU A 53 4.98 2.02 -18.36
N ARG A 54 4.28 2.72 -17.44
CA ARG A 54 4.73 4.03 -16.96
C ARG A 54 5.82 3.89 -15.91
N ASP A 55 6.61 4.94 -15.75
CA ASP A 55 7.61 5.02 -14.69
C ASP A 55 6.96 5.46 -13.37
N ALA A 56 7.21 4.71 -12.31
CA ALA A 56 6.90 5.07 -10.94
C ALA A 56 8.20 5.46 -10.24
N SER A 57 8.53 6.75 -10.27
CA SER A 57 9.79 7.30 -9.74
C SER A 57 9.67 7.89 -8.34
N GLU A 58 8.45 8.16 -7.90
CA GLU A 58 8.13 8.64 -6.55
C GLU A 58 7.64 7.49 -5.67
N GLY A 59 7.47 7.73 -4.38
CA GLY A 59 6.95 6.69 -3.49
C GLY A 59 7.11 6.97 -2.01
N CYS A 60 6.71 5.96 -1.23
CA CYS A 60 6.83 5.94 0.22
C CYS A 60 7.72 4.78 0.65
N VAL A 61 8.79 5.10 1.39
CA VAL A 61 9.73 4.13 1.97
C VAL A 61 9.53 4.12 3.47
N LEU A 62 9.24 2.96 4.04
CA LEU A 62 9.06 2.77 5.48
C LEU A 62 9.89 1.59 5.96
N ALA A 63 10.33 1.67 7.22
CA ALA A 63 11.08 0.61 7.86
C ALA A 63 10.58 0.33 9.27
N LYS A 64 10.71 -0.93 9.71
CA LYS A 64 10.32 -1.38 11.05
C LYS A 64 11.27 -2.43 11.56
N THR A 65 11.58 -2.37 12.85
CA THR A 65 12.34 -3.39 13.58
C THR A 65 11.49 -4.10 14.63
N THR A 66 11.79 -5.37 14.89
CA THR A 66 11.26 -6.17 16.00
C THR A 66 12.37 -6.59 16.97
N GLY A 67 13.49 -5.90 16.96
CA GLY A 67 14.65 -6.16 17.82
C GLY A 67 15.76 -6.92 17.08
N ASP A 68 15.53 -8.16 16.69
CA ASP A 68 16.49 -9.02 15.98
C ASP A 68 16.28 -9.08 14.45
N TYR A 69 15.18 -8.52 14.00
CA TYR A 69 14.76 -8.52 12.59
C TYR A 69 14.26 -7.14 12.19
N ALA A 70 14.71 -6.61 11.07
CA ALA A 70 14.25 -5.36 10.52
C ALA A 70 13.91 -5.48 9.03
N VAL A 71 12.93 -4.69 8.62
CA VAL A 71 12.38 -4.65 7.26
C VAL A 71 12.34 -3.22 6.77
N VAL A 72 12.65 -3.03 5.49
CA VAL A 72 12.34 -1.81 4.74
C VAL A 72 11.54 -2.17 3.51
N ILE A 73 10.49 -1.40 3.23
CA ILE A 73 9.69 -1.52 2.00
C ILE A 73 9.64 -0.19 1.26
N ALA A 74 9.46 -0.27 -0.06
CA ALA A 74 9.18 0.87 -0.91
C ALA A 74 7.95 0.57 -1.78
N LEU A 75 6.90 1.37 -1.59
CA LEU A 75 5.74 1.41 -2.48
C LEU A 75 5.88 2.62 -3.38
N LYS A 76 5.97 2.40 -4.69
CA LYS A 76 6.19 3.44 -5.69
C LYS A 76 4.90 3.94 -6.31
N CYS A 77 4.92 5.18 -6.79
CA CYS A 77 3.86 5.86 -7.55
C CYS A 77 4.47 6.83 -8.56
N GLU A 78 3.64 7.47 -9.38
CA GLU A 78 4.12 8.38 -10.43
C GLU A 78 4.47 9.78 -9.89
N THR A 79 3.72 10.30 -8.90
CA THR A 79 3.85 11.66 -8.39
C THR A 79 4.10 11.75 -6.89
N ASP A 80 4.75 12.82 -6.47
CA ASP A 80 4.96 13.18 -5.06
C ASP A 80 3.63 13.49 -4.34
N PHE A 81 2.62 13.98 -5.04
CA PHE A 81 1.28 14.19 -4.49
C PHE A 81 0.67 12.89 -3.95
N VAL A 82 0.77 11.80 -4.73
CA VAL A 82 0.30 10.48 -4.30
C VAL A 82 1.21 9.91 -3.22
N ALA A 83 2.52 10.06 -3.35
CA ALA A 83 3.49 9.59 -2.35
C ALA A 83 3.22 10.16 -0.94
N GLN A 84 2.74 11.40 -0.86
CA GLN A 84 2.40 12.10 0.39
C GLN A 84 0.94 11.91 0.83
N ASN A 85 0.10 11.28 0.02
CA ASN A 85 -1.30 11.04 0.35
C ASN A 85 -1.42 10.11 1.56
N ALA A 86 -2.24 10.51 2.55
CA ALA A 86 -2.39 9.77 3.80
C ALA A 86 -2.82 8.31 3.60
N ASP A 87 -3.70 8.04 2.65
CA ASP A 87 -4.15 6.66 2.36
C ASP A 87 -3.07 5.83 1.68
N PHE A 88 -2.20 6.45 0.87
CA PHE A 88 -1.05 5.79 0.24
C PHE A 88 0.01 5.42 1.29
N VAL A 89 0.34 6.37 2.18
CA VAL A 89 1.26 6.13 3.30
C VAL A 89 0.70 5.05 4.23
N LYS A 90 -0.61 5.11 4.52
CA LYS A 90 -1.28 4.08 5.33
C LYS A 90 -1.22 2.71 4.69
N LEU A 91 -1.48 2.59 3.40
CA LEU A 91 -1.34 1.31 2.68
C LEU A 91 0.08 0.76 2.80
N THR A 92 1.10 1.61 2.62
CA THR A 92 2.50 1.24 2.78
C THR A 92 2.78 0.74 4.19
N GLN A 93 2.26 1.42 5.22
CA GLN A 93 2.40 1.01 6.63
C GLN A 93 1.70 -0.32 6.90
N ASP A 94 0.48 -0.51 6.42
CA ASP A 94 -0.29 -1.75 6.61
C ASP A 94 0.44 -2.94 5.96
N ILE A 95 1.04 -2.75 4.78
CA ILE A 95 1.87 -3.78 4.10
C ILE A 95 3.13 -4.09 4.93
N LEU A 96 3.81 -3.06 5.43
CA LEU A 96 4.99 -3.24 6.28
C LEU A 96 4.66 -4.04 7.55
N ASP A 97 3.57 -3.70 8.21
CA ASP A 97 3.12 -4.38 9.43
C ASP A 97 2.78 -5.85 9.18
N LEU A 98 2.11 -6.15 8.06
CA LEU A 98 1.84 -7.52 7.63
C LEU A 98 3.13 -8.30 7.33
N ALA A 99 4.07 -7.70 6.61
CA ALA A 99 5.35 -8.32 6.26
C ALA A 99 6.17 -8.66 7.51
N VAL A 100 6.21 -7.75 8.48
CA VAL A 100 6.90 -7.95 9.76
C VAL A 100 6.23 -9.03 10.60
N ALA A 101 4.89 -9.00 10.71
CA ALA A 101 4.12 -9.98 11.48
C ALA A 101 4.30 -11.41 10.95
N ASN A 102 4.45 -11.57 9.64
CA ASN A 102 4.66 -12.86 8.97
C ASN A 102 6.15 -13.20 8.76
N LYS A 103 7.07 -12.33 9.17
CA LYS A 103 8.51 -12.49 8.98
C LYS A 103 8.90 -12.87 7.54
N CYS A 104 8.27 -12.22 6.57
CA CYS A 104 8.52 -12.45 5.15
C CYS A 104 10.00 -12.18 4.83
N LYS A 105 10.58 -13.01 3.99
CA LYS A 105 11.98 -12.89 3.55
C LYS A 105 12.12 -12.35 2.13
N THR A 106 11.09 -12.50 1.32
CA THR A 106 11.08 -12.10 -0.07
C THR A 106 9.91 -11.18 -0.40
N LEU A 107 10.08 -10.40 -1.46
CA LEU A 107 9.02 -9.53 -1.98
C LEU A 107 7.79 -10.34 -2.43
N ASP A 108 8.00 -11.50 -3.04
CA ASP A 108 6.90 -12.36 -3.52
C ASP A 108 6.06 -12.90 -2.36
N GLU A 109 6.68 -13.26 -1.24
CA GLU A 109 5.96 -13.62 -0.02
C GLU A 109 5.07 -12.47 0.47
N VAL A 110 5.60 -11.24 0.48
CA VAL A 110 4.83 -10.05 0.89
C VAL A 110 3.65 -9.81 -0.05
N LYS A 111 3.86 -9.87 -1.37
CA LYS A 111 2.81 -9.67 -2.37
C LYS A 111 1.67 -10.68 -2.25
N ALA A 112 1.97 -11.90 -1.81
CA ALA A 112 1.01 -12.98 -1.65
C ALA A 112 0.24 -12.97 -0.32
N LEU A 113 0.64 -12.13 0.65
CA LEU A 113 -0.04 -12.05 1.95
C LEU A 113 -1.51 -11.64 1.80
N PRO A 114 -2.42 -12.26 2.56
CA PRO A 114 -3.83 -11.83 2.58
C PRO A 114 -3.97 -10.39 3.08
N MET A 115 -4.70 -9.57 2.33
CA MET A 115 -5.02 -8.19 2.69
C MET A 115 -6.41 -7.81 2.17
N GLY A 116 -7.31 -7.45 3.08
CA GLY A 116 -8.70 -7.17 2.72
C GLY A 116 -9.38 -8.39 2.08
N ASN A 117 -9.98 -8.21 0.91
CA ASN A 117 -10.66 -9.27 0.16
C ASN A 117 -9.76 -9.98 -0.86
N GLY A 118 -8.45 -9.75 -0.82
CA GLY A 118 -7.49 -10.31 -1.76
C GLY A 118 -6.11 -10.43 -1.15
N THR A 119 -5.09 -10.11 -1.92
CA THR A 119 -3.69 -10.10 -1.51
C THR A 119 -3.16 -8.68 -1.39
N VAL A 120 -1.94 -8.53 -0.85
CA VAL A 120 -1.19 -7.26 -0.88
C VAL A 120 -1.06 -6.74 -2.31
N GLN A 121 -0.75 -7.62 -3.27
CA GLN A 121 -0.66 -7.23 -4.68
C GLN A 121 -2.00 -6.70 -5.22
N ASP A 122 -3.11 -7.34 -4.85
CA ASP A 122 -4.44 -6.86 -5.23
C ASP A 122 -4.74 -5.48 -4.63
N ALA A 123 -4.38 -5.24 -3.36
CA ALA A 123 -4.56 -3.94 -2.71
C ALA A 123 -3.76 -2.82 -3.40
N VAL A 124 -2.53 -3.11 -3.86
CA VAL A 124 -1.71 -2.17 -4.64
C VAL A 124 -2.37 -1.85 -5.99
N VAL A 125 -2.87 -2.87 -6.69
CA VAL A 125 -3.59 -2.71 -7.97
C VAL A 125 -4.87 -1.92 -7.79
N ASP A 126 -5.65 -2.22 -6.75
CA ASP A 126 -6.89 -1.50 -6.44
C ASP A 126 -6.61 -0.02 -6.14
N ARG A 127 -5.52 0.28 -5.42
CA ARG A 127 -5.11 1.65 -5.13
C ARG A 127 -4.65 2.38 -6.39
N SER A 128 -3.92 1.73 -7.28
CA SER A 128 -3.57 2.26 -8.60
C SER A 128 -4.81 2.65 -9.40
N GLY A 129 -5.85 1.83 -9.38
CA GLY A 129 -7.13 2.12 -10.02
C GLY A 129 -7.84 3.35 -9.45
N ILE A 130 -7.78 3.54 -8.13
CA ILE A 130 -8.41 4.67 -7.42
C ILE A 130 -7.72 5.99 -7.76
N THR A 131 -6.40 6.01 -7.73
CA THR A 131 -5.60 7.23 -7.98
C THR A 131 -5.41 7.51 -9.46
N GLY A 132 -5.51 6.49 -10.31
CA GLY A 132 -5.19 6.57 -11.72
C GLY A 132 -3.69 6.66 -12.02
N GLU A 133 -2.82 6.37 -11.04
CA GLU A 133 -1.37 6.30 -11.22
C GLU A 133 -0.87 4.86 -11.20
N LYS A 134 0.24 4.59 -11.90
CA LYS A 134 0.97 3.33 -11.69
C LYS A 134 1.44 3.24 -10.24
N MET A 135 1.24 2.07 -9.64
CA MET A 135 1.81 1.73 -8.35
C MET A 135 2.55 0.41 -8.44
N GLU A 136 3.66 0.33 -7.73
CA GLU A 136 4.51 -0.85 -7.73
C GLU A 136 5.16 -1.06 -6.35
N LEU A 137 4.91 -2.21 -5.76
CA LEU A 137 5.65 -2.67 -4.60
C LEU A 137 6.86 -3.44 -5.11
N ASP A 138 8.02 -2.78 -5.22
CA ASP A 138 9.24 -3.37 -5.78
C ASP A 138 10.45 -3.34 -4.84
N GLY A 139 10.40 -2.50 -3.81
CA GLY A 139 11.44 -2.42 -2.79
C GLY A 139 11.09 -3.21 -1.54
N TYR A 140 11.86 -4.27 -1.26
CA TYR A 140 11.74 -5.06 -0.05
C TYR A 140 13.11 -5.60 0.35
N MET A 141 13.54 -5.30 1.56
CA MET A 141 14.78 -5.82 2.12
C MET A 141 14.61 -6.12 3.60
N THR A 142 15.31 -7.15 4.07
CA THR A 142 15.33 -7.56 5.48
C THR A 142 16.76 -7.72 5.95
N VAL A 143 16.96 -7.50 7.24
CA VAL A 143 18.20 -7.83 7.95
C VAL A 143 17.89 -8.49 9.28
N GLU A 144 18.74 -9.42 9.68
CA GLU A 144 18.66 -10.13 10.95
C GLU A 144 20.01 -10.05 11.67
N GLY A 145 19.99 -9.95 13.00
CA GLY A 145 21.19 -9.89 13.82
C GLY A 145 20.90 -10.02 15.30
N ALA A 146 21.93 -9.87 16.15
CA ALA A 146 21.73 -9.85 17.58
C ALA A 146 20.84 -8.69 18.05
N SER A 147 20.91 -7.57 17.34
CA SER A 147 19.94 -6.48 17.39
C SER A 147 19.87 -5.78 16.04
N THR A 148 18.78 -5.06 15.77
CA THR A 148 18.58 -4.28 14.56
C THR A 148 18.12 -2.87 14.89
N ALA A 149 18.38 -1.93 13.98
CA ALA A 149 17.92 -0.56 14.08
C ALA A 149 17.35 -0.08 12.74
N VAL A 150 16.47 0.91 12.78
CA VAL A 150 15.89 1.56 11.64
C VAL A 150 16.01 3.08 11.77
N TYR A 151 16.22 3.75 10.65
CA TYR A 151 16.26 5.19 10.57
C TYR A 151 15.42 5.67 9.38
N ASN A 152 14.47 6.56 9.64
CA ASN A 152 13.69 7.25 8.61
C ASN A 152 14.22 8.68 8.46
N HIS A 153 14.85 8.97 7.34
CA HIS A 153 15.51 10.25 7.11
C HIS A 153 14.51 11.41 7.11
N MET A 154 14.70 12.34 8.07
CA MET A 154 13.88 13.53 8.27
C MET A 154 12.36 13.23 8.41
N ASN A 155 11.97 11.99 8.67
CA ASN A 155 10.56 11.54 8.72
C ASN A 155 9.75 11.89 7.45
N ARG A 156 10.42 11.91 6.30
CA ARG A 156 9.79 12.25 5.00
C ARG A 156 9.36 11.04 4.19
N ASN A 157 9.59 9.83 4.70
CA ASN A 157 9.22 8.57 4.05
C ASN A 157 9.80 8.39 2.62
N GLY A 158 10.91 9.05 2.32
CA GLY A 158 11.60 8.94 1.04
C GLY A 158 12.90 8.14 1.11
N LEU A 159 13.46 7.98 2.33
CA LEU A 159 14.69 7.26 2.58
C LEU A 159 14.67 6.65 3.97
N CYS A 160 14.79 5.33 4.03
CA CYS A 160 14.97 4.59 5.28
C CYS A 160 16.23 3.72 5.22
N THR A 161 16.85 3.54 6.37
CA THR A 161 17.98 2.62 6.54
C THR A 161 17.62 1.58 7.57
N ILE A 162 18.02 0.32 7.31
CA ILE A 162 17.96 -0.78 8.26
C ILE A 162 19.38 -1.32 8.50
N VAL A 163 19.70 -1.61 9.75
CA VAL A 163 21.03 -2.10 10.15
C VAL A 163 20.87 -3.28 11.07
N ALA A 164 21.69 -4.31 10.88
CA ALA A 164 21.83 -5.42 11.82
C ALA A 164 23.19 -5.38 12.49
N PHE A 165 23.21 -5.61 13.78
CA PHE A 165 24.43 -5.68 14.60
C PHE A 165 24.71 -7.13 14.99
N ASN A 166 25.99 -7.49 15.09
CA ASN A 166 26.43 -8.80 15.56
C ASN A 166 26.45 -8.94 17.10
N LYS A 167 26.09 -7.87 17.82
CA LYS A 167 25.94 -7.78 19.27
C LYS A 167 24.69 -6.97 19.61
N ASN A 168 24.20 -7.15 20.83
CA ASN A 168 23.15 -6.26 21.35
C ASN A 168 23.72 -4.84 21.50
N VAL A 169 23.06 -3.89 20.87
CA VAL A 169 23.39 -2.47 20.91
C VAL A 169 22.21 -1.73 21.54
N ASP A 170 22.52 -0.79 22.43
CA ASP A 170 21.51 0.08 23.01
C ASP A 170 20.82 0.91 21.92
N GLU A 171 19.50 1.05 22.03
CA GLU A 171 18.69 1.75 21.02
C GLU A 171 19.13 3.21 20.78
N GLN A 172 19.67 3.88 21.83
CA GLN A 172 20.18 5.25 21.71
C GLN A 172 21.49 5.32 20.93
N LEU A 173 22.31 4.26 20.99
CA LEU A 173 23.56 4.16 20.23
C LEU A 173 23.31 3.71 18.80
N ALA A 174 22.17 3.06 18.53
CA ALA A 174 21.82 2.54 17.22
C ALA A 174 21.17 3.59 16.29
N LYS A 175 20.75 4.73 16.84
CA LYS A 175 20.17 5.88 16.12
C LYS A 175 21.22 6.88 15.76
#